data_e1c581a455bd48602d1623a4c535962b
#
_entry.id   e1c581a455bd48602d1623a4c535962b
#
_cell.length_a   1.000
_cell.length_b   1.000
_cell.length_c   1.000
_cell.angle_alpha   90.00
_cell.angle_beta   90.00
_cell.angle_gamma   90.00
#
_symmetry.space_group_name_H-M   'P 1'
#
loop_
_entity.id
_entity.type
_entity.pdbx_description
1 polymer ?
#
loop_
_entity_poly.entity_id
_entity_poly.type
_entity_poly.pdbx_seq_one_letter_code
_entity_poly.pdbx_strand_id
1 'polypeptide(L)'
;MPKYKASLFQIFDDEYVLVGSANINQRSLGGNRDSEIAVGAFQPGHTVSEEGDPRGSVHTYRMALWAAHLGGADDAYLNPASEDCLAKVREVSNGFWSLYTADEPEHSDVHLLPYPIQVSEDGVVQPLPEPYDCFPDTSAKVLGAKSGLPFKLPMKLTT
;
A
#
# COMPACT_ATOMS: atom_id res chain seq x y z
N MET A 1 -3.40 -24.32 5.71
CA MET A 1 -3.07 -22.94 5.32
C MET A 1 -3.94 -21.99 6.12
N PRO A 2 -3.39 -21.03 6.86
CA PRO A 2 -4.21 -20.04 7.52
C PRO A 2 -4.95 -19.23 6.44
N LYS A 3 -6.25 -19.13 6.56
CA LYS A 3 -7.05 -18.23 5.73
C LYS A 3 -6.78 -16.81 6.24
N TYR A 4 -5.92 -16.08 5.57
CA TYR A 4 -5.76 -14.65 5.83
C TYR A 4 -7.07 -13.97 5.46
N LYS A 5 -7.82 -13.54 6.47
CA LYS A 5 -8.89 -12.58 6.25
C LYS A 5 -8.21 -11.24 6.02
N ALA A 6 -8.42 -10.64 4.87
CA ALA A 6 -7.99 -9.28 4.63
C ALA A 6 -8.68 -8.38 5.66
N SER A 7 -7.90 -7.84 6.59
CA SER A 7 -8.38 -6.82 7.51
C SER A 7 -7.94 -5.47 6.95
N LEU A 8 -8.86 -4.53 6.86
CA LEU A 8 -8.55 -3.16 6.47
C LEU A 8 -8.02 -2.41 7.69
N PHE A 9 -6.85 -1.81 7.53
CA PHE A 9 -6.31 -0.84 8.46
C PHE A 9 -6.21 0.51 7.76
N GLN A 10 -6.75 1.54 8.39
CA GLN A 10 -6.59 2.91 7.94
C GLN A 10 -6.14 3.75 9.13
N ILE A 11 -5.16 4.59 8.91
CA ILE A 11 -4.67 5.55 9.89
C ILE A 11 -4.72 6.92 9.23
N PHE A 12 -5.37 7.87 9.90
CA PHE A 12 -5.54 9.22 9.43
C PHE A 12 -4.82 10.18 10.37
N ASP A 13 -3.88 10.94 9.81
CA ASP A 13 -3.12 12.00 10.47
C ASP A 13 -2.47 11.59 11.81
N ASP A 14 -2.18 10.29 11.96
CA ASP A 14 -1.68 9.69 13.22
C ASP A 14 -2.60 9.90 14.44
N GLU A 15 -3.84 10.34 14.22
CA GLU A 15 -4.85 10.64 15.25
C GLU A 15 -5.98 9.62 15.31
N TYR A 16 -6.36 9.09 14.16
CA TYR A 16 -7.48 8.18 14.06
C TYR A 16 -7.04 6.86 13.41
N VAL A 17 -7.43 5.75 14.02
CA VAL A 17 -7.24 4.41 13.45
C VAL A 17 -8.60 3.74 13.22
N LEU A 18 -8.77 3.15 12.06
CA LEU A 18 -9.90 2.31 11.70
C LEU A 18 -9.40 0.90 11.39
N VAL A 19 -9.97 -0.07 12.06
CA VAL A 19 -9.66 -1.50 11.86
C VAL A 19 -10.97 -2.24 11.60
N GLY A 20 -11.01 -3.02 10.53
CA GLY A 20 -12.25 -3.75 10.22
C GLY A 20 -12.11 -4.78 9.13
N SER A 21 -13.23 -5.43 8.84
CA SER A 21 -13.34 -6.40 7.75
C SER A 21 -13.82 -5.76 6.45
N ALA A 22 -14.39 -4.55 6.50
CA ALA A 22 -14.90 -3.84 5.32
C ALA A 22 -13.75 -3.36 4.42
N ASN A 23 -13.86 -3.63 3.13
CA ASN A 23 -12.95 -3.14 2.10
C ASN A 23 -13.67 -2.14 1.19
N ILE A 24 -12.90 -1.33 0.46
CA ILE A 24 -13.47 -0.41 -0.55
C ILE A 24 -13.77 -1.22 -1.81
N ASN A 25 -14.80 -2.04 -1.74
CA ASN A 25 -15.30 -2.85 -2.84
C ASN A 25 -16.84 -3.00 -2.78
N GLN A 26 -17.43 -3.50 -3.88
CA GLN A 26 -18.88 -3.65 -3.98
C GLN A 26 -19.46 -4.63 -2.95
N ARG A 27 -18.69 -5.60 -2.50
CA ARG A 27 -19.17 -6.58 -1.52
C ARG A 27 -19.40 -5.95 -0.15
N SER A 28 -18.41 -5.19 0.33
CA SER A 28 -18.49 -4.52 1.64
C SER A 28 -19.40 -3.29 1.63
N LEU A 29 -19.48 -2.55 0.50
CA LEU A 29 -20.24 -1.31 0.39
C LEU A 29 -21.68 -1.51 -0.09
N GLY A 30 -22.02 -2.67 -0.66
CA GLY A 30 -23.38 -3.00 -1.07
C GLY A 30 -24.20 -3.50 0.10
N GLY A 31 -25.28 -2.79 0.47
CA GLY A 31 -26.09 -3.08 1.65
C GLY A 31 -26.81 -4.46 1.68
N ASN A 32 -26.73 -5.24 0.61
CA ASN A 32 -27.34 -6.56 0.48
C ASN A 32 -26.31 -7.69 0.26
N ARG A 33 -25.04 -7.43 0.51
CA ARG A 33 -23.94 -8.37 0.26
C ARG A 33 -23.35 -8.89 1.57
N ASP A 34 -22.18 -8.41 1.93
CA ASP A 34 -21.43 -8.91 3.07
C ASP A 34 -21.81 -8.16 4.36
N SER A 35 -21.73 -8.85 5.48
CA SER A 35 -21.85 -8.24 6.81
C SER A 35 -20.43 -7.92 7.32
N GLU A 36 -20.21 -6.67 7.68
CA GLU A 36 -18.91 -6.15 8.04
C GLU A 36 -18.92 -5.64 9.49
N ILE A 37 -17.76 -5.64 10.10
CA ILE A 37 -17.54 -5.01 11.40
C ILE A 37 -16.28 -4.13 11.33
N ALA A 38 -16.35 -2.93 11.87
CA ALA A 38 -15.22 -2.03 11.99
C ALA A 38 -15.24 -1.34 13.35
N VAL A 39 -14.05 -1.04 13.86
CA VAL A 39 -13.82 -0.30 15.10
C VAL A 39 -12.90 0.87 14.78
N GLY A 40 -13.30 2.07 15.20
CA GLY A 40 -12.51 3.27 15.10
C GLY A 40 -12.08 3.77 16.46
N ALA A 41 -10.89 4.33 16.55
CA ALA A 41 -10.38 4.98 17.74
C ALA A 41 -9.72 6.31 17.38
N PHE A 42 -10.06 7.36 18.12
CA PHE A 42 -9.57 8.72 17.94
C PHE A 42 -8.75 9.16 19.16
N GLN A 43 -7.56 9.70 18.94
CA GLN A 43 -6.62 10.06 20.01
C GLN A 43 -6.04 11.48 19.84
N PRO A 44 -6.87 12.55 19.81
CA PRO A 44 -6.39 13.90 19.52
C PRO A 44 -5.41 14.45 20.58
N GLY A 45 -5.56 14.05 21.85
CA GLY A 45 -4.75 14.57 22.95
C GLY A 45 -3.34 14.01 23.05
N HIS A 46 -2.95 13.08 22.17
CA HIS A 46 -1.66 12.38 22.24
C HIS A 46 -0.80 12.48 20.97
N THR A 47 -1.32 13.14 19.94
CA THR A 47 -0.74 13.01 18.59
C THR A 47 0.05 14.22 18.16
N VAL A 48 -0.30 15.41 18.62
CA VAL A 48 0.41 16.65 18.26
C VAL A 48 0.97 17.28 19.52
N SER A 49 2.29 17.38 19.62
CA SER A 49 2.92 18.29 20.58
C SER A 49 2.87 19.72 20.04
N GLU A 50 2.98 20.73 20.91
CA GLU A 50 3.12 22.13 20.50
C GLU A 50 4.32 22.37 19.57
N GLU A 51 5.26 21.41 19.50
CA GLU A 51 6.45 21.41 18.64
C GLU A 51 6.26 20.67 17.30
N GLY A 52 5.05 20.16 17.04
CA GLY A 52 4.66 19.66 15.72
C GLY A 52 4.88 18.18 15.41
N ASP A 53 5.58 17.42 16.24
CA ASP A 53 5.78 16.00 16.00
C ASP A 53 4.60 15.17 16.50
N PRO A 54 3.96 14.34 15.66
CA PRO A 54 2.90 13.46 16.09
C PRO A 54 3.44 12.41 17.07
N ARG A 55 2.72 12.21 18.17
CA ARG A 55 3.09 11.24 19.21
C ARG A 55 1.83 10.55 19.73
N GLY A 56 2.00 9.35 20.28
CA GLY A 56 0.92 8.58 20.86
C GLY A 56 0.77 7.19 20.26
N SER A 57 -0.26 6.47 20.67
CA SER A 57 -0.43 5.05 20.29
C SER A 57 -0.73 4.87 18.80
N VAL A 58 -1.49 5.76 18.18
CA VAL A 58 -1.83 5.67 16.74
C VAL A 58 -0.58 5.92 15.89
N HIS A 59 0.19 6.97 16.19
CA HIS A 59 1.48 7.23 15.54
C HIS A 59 2.44 6.05 15.73
N THR A 60 2.61 5.56 16.96
CA THR A 60 3.51 4.42 17.24
C THR A 60 3.08 3.18 16.46
N TYR A 61 1.78 2.96 16.33
CA TYR A 61 1.23 1.86 15.55
C TYR A 61 1.54 2.01 14.05
N ARG A 62 1.36 3.21 13.48
CA ARG A 62 1.77 3.47 12.09
C ARG A 62 3.26 3.22 11.88
N MET A 63 4.11 3.73 12.79
CA MET A 63 5.55 3.53 12.70
C MET A 63 5.93 2.05 12.76
N ALA A 64 5.29 1.26 13.61
CA ALA A 64 5.51 -0.18 13.70
C ALA A 64 5.09 -0.92 12.41
N LEU A 65 3.95 -0.55 11.84
CA LEU A 65 3.49 -1.11 10.55
C LEU A 65 4.44 -0.74 9.41
N TRP A 66 4.87 0.51 9.36
CA TRP A 66 5.80 0.97 8.33
C TRP A 66 7.17 0.28 8.48
N ALA A 67 7.69 0.15 9.68
CA ALA A 67 8.93 -0.59 9.93
C ALA A 67 8.82 -2.05 9.46
N ALA A 68 7.68 -2.71 9.69
CA ALA A 68 7.44 -4.07 9.21
C ALA A 68 7.38 -4.18 7.69
N HIS A 69 6.82 -3.18 7.00
CA HIS A 69 6.67 -3.18 5.54
C HIS A 69 7.89 -2.64 4.79
N LEU A 70 8.69 -1.79 5.43
CA LEU A 70 9.86 -1.13 4.84
C LEU A 70 11.20 -1.75 5.28
N GLY A 71 11.14 -2.78 6.12
CA GLY A 71 12.34 -3.51 6.55
C GLY A 71 13.12 -2.84 7.68
N GLY A 72 12.53 -1.85 8.36
CA GLY A 72 13.15 -1.16 9.48
C GLY A 72 12.53 0.20 9.76
N ALA A 73 12.89 0.78 10.90
CA ALA A 73 12.50 2.14 11.27
C ALA A 73 13.48 3.15 10.67
N ASP A 74 12.98 4.32 10.29
CA ASP A 74 13.77 5.44 9.78
C ASP A 74 13.13 6.76 10.23
N ASP A 75 13.93 7.75 10.58
CA ASP A 75 13.44 9.05 11.03
C ASP A 75 12.68 9.80 9.93
N ALA A 76 12.96 9.54 8.65
CA ALA A 76 12.20 10.09 7.54
C ALA A 76 10.71 9.73 7.60
N TYR A 77 10.35 8.60 8.24
CA TYR A 77 8.95 8.17 8.37
C TYR A 77 8.17 8.91 9.47
N LEU A 78 8.83 9.73 10.28
CA LEU A 78 8.17 10.56 11.29
C LEU A 78 7.22 11.59 10.65
N ASN A 79 7.60 12.11 9.48
CA ASN A 79 6.76 13.03 8.71
C ASN A 79 6.38 12.43 7.34
N PRO A 80 5.27 11.68 7.26
CA PRO A 80 4.87 10.98 6.03
C PRO A 80 4.52 11.91 4.87
N ALA A 81 4.27 13.19 5.12
CA ALA A 81 3.97 14.19 4.09
C ALA A 81 5.21 14.88 3.53
N SER A 82 6.42 14.60 4.07
CA SER A 82 7.65 15.21 3.62
C SER A 82 8.19 14.58 2.32
N GLU A 83 8.93 15.38 1.55
CA GLU A 83 9.65 14.88 0.37
C GLU A 83 10.71 13.84 0.76
N ASP A 84 11.36 14.01 1.90
CA ASP A 84 12.36 13.08 2.43
C ASP A 84 11.76 11.70 2.71
N CYS A 85 10.56 11.66 3.29
CA CYS A 85 9.83 10.41 3.50
C CYS A 85 9.51 9.73 2.17
N LEU A 86 9.01 10.47 1.19
CA LEU A 86 8.69 9.93 -0.12
C LEU A 86 9.95 9.41 -0.84
N ALA A 87 11.05 10.15 -0.78
CA ALA A 87 12.33 9.75 -1.35
C ALA A 87 12.85 8.45 -0.69
N LYS A 88 12.77 8.37 0.65
CA LYS A 88 13.19 7.18 1.40
C LYS A 88 12.36 5.95 1.06
N VAL A 89 11.04 6.07 1.00
CA VAL A 89 10.16 4.95 0.60
C VAL A 89 10.45 4.47 -0.82
N ARG A 90 10.73 5.40 -1.75
CA ARG A 90 11.13 5.05 -3.11
C ARG A 90 12.48 4.34 -3.17
N GLU A 91 13.47 4.83 -2.42
CA GLU A 91 14.78 4.19 -2.31
C GLU A 91 14.63 2.73 -1.85
N VAL A 92 13.91 2.52 -0.76
CA VAL A 92 13.67 1.19 -0.18
C VAL A 92 12.95 0.27 -1.16
N SER A 93 11.87 0.74 -1.80
CA SER A 93 11.10 -0.07 -2.75
C SER A 93 11.90 -0.43 -4.00
N ASN A 94 12.74 0.48 -4.50
CA ASN A 94 13.64 0.21 -5.61
C ASN A 94 14.74 -0.82 -5.24
N GLY A 95 15.23 -0.77 -4.00
CA GLY A 95 16.13 -1.79 -3.47
C GLY A 95 15.50 -3.19 -3.51
N PHE A 96 14.25 -3.32 -3.07
CA PHE A 96 13.52 -4.59 -3.15
C PHE A 96 13.22 -5.02 -4.58
N TRP A 97 12.91 -4.09 -5.48
CA TRP A 97 12.78 -4.42 -6.89
C TRP A 97 14.05 -5.06 -7.44
N SER A 98 15.21 -4.50 -7.12
CA SER A 98 16.51 -5.05 -7.57
C SER A 98 16.77 -6.45 -7.02
N LEU A 99 16.39 -6.72 -5.76
CA LEU A 99 16.47 -8.07 -5.18
C LEU A 99 15.55 -9.07 -5.89
N TYR A 100 14.31 -8.64 -6.19
CA TYR A 100 13.33 -9.51 -6.86
C TYR A 100 13.65 -9.81 -8.31
N THR A 101 14.35 -8.90 -8.99
CA THR A 101 14.71 -9.05 -10.41
C THR A 101 16.11 -9.63 -10.62
N ALA A 102 16.84 -9.95 -9.54
CA ALA A 102 18.13 -10.61 -9.63
C ALA A 102 18.01 -12.04 -10.19
N ASP A 103 19.05 -12.51 -10.91
CA ASP A 103 19.10 -13.88 -11.43
C ASP A 103 18.98 -14.94 -10.32
N GLU A 104 19.54 -14.65 -9.15
CA GLU A 104 19.41 -15.46 -7.94
C GLU A 104 18.78 -14.58 -6.86
N PRO A 105 17.43 -14.55 -6.73
CA PRO A 105 16.76 -13.72 -5.74
C PRO A 105 17.13 -14.11 -4.31
N GLU A 106 17.51 -13.14 -3.50
CA GLU A 106 17.72 -13.34 -2.08
C GLU A 106 16.37 -13.32 -1.34
N HIS A 107 16.27 -14.17 -0.31
CA HIS A 107 15.08 -14.18 0.54
C HIS A 107 14.96 -12.87 1.31
N SER A 108 13.79 -12.26 1.25
CA SER A 108 13.44 -11.06 2.03
C SER A 108 12.07 -11.23 2.67
N ASP A 109 11.95 -10.81 3.93
CA ASP A 109 10.67 -10.75 4.64
C ASP A 109 9.83 -9.51 4.24
N VAL A 110 10.39 -8.63 3.44
CA VAL A 110 9.76 -7.38 2.99
C VAL A 110 9.55 -7.43 1.48
N HIS A 111 8.34 -7.06 1.06
CA HIS A 111 7.88 -7.20 -0.32
C HIS A 111 7.28 -5.91 -0.90
N LEU A 112 7.71 -4.75 -0.41
CA LEU A 112 7.28 -3.48 -0.99
C LEU A 112 7.98 -3.25 -2.31
N LEU A 113 7.24 -3.27 -3.40
CA LEU A 113 7.74 -2.99 -4.74
C LEU A 113 7.17 -1.67 -5.27
N PRO A 114 7.92 -0.91 -6.08
CA PRO A 114 7.35 0.23 -6.79
C PRO A 114 6.34 -0.28 -7.81
N TYR A 115 5.28 0.49 -8.02
CA TYR A 115 4.36 0.19 -9.11
C TYR A 115 5.06 0.52 -10.43
N PRO A 116 5.15 -0.40 -11.39
CA PRO A 116 6.02 -0.24 -12.57
C PRO A 116 5.42 0.68 -13.63
N ILE A 117 5.18 1.92 -13.25
CA ILE A 117 4.71 3.01 -14.12
C ILE A 117 5.59 4.24 -13.99
N GLN A 118 5.56 5.07 -15.00
CA GLN A 118 6.03 6.43 -14.95
C GLN A 118 4.87 7.40 -15.16
N VAL A 119 4.92 8.52 -14.49
CA VAL A 119 3.95 9.62 -14.62
C VAL A 119 4.73 10.84 -15.08
N SER A 120 4.34 11.40 -16.23
CA SER A 120 4.93 12.63 -16.77
C SER A 120 4.44 13.85 -15.99
N GLU A 121 5.09 15.01 -16.21
CA GLU A 121 4.73 16.28 -15.56
C GLU A 121 3.29 16.72 -15.84
N ASP A 122 2.76 16.37 -17.00
CA ASP A 122 1.37 16.62 -17.40
C ASP A 122 0.38 15.53 -16.91
N GLY A 123 0.85 14.59 -16.07
CA GLY A 123 0.03 13.57 -15.43
C GLY A 123 -0.29 12.34 -16.31
N VAL A 124 0.34 12.20 -17.47
CA VAL A 124 0.14 11.03 -18.33
C VAL A 124 0.84 9.81 -17.72
N VAL A 125 0.07 8.75 -17.51
CA VAL A 125 0.54 7.48 -16.95
C VAL A 125 0.94 6.52 -18.07
N GLN A 126 2.15 6.01 -18.01
CA GLN A 126 2.70 5.03 -18.94
C GLN A 126 3.38 3.89 -18.19
N PRO A 127 3.42 2.66 -18.73
CA PRO A 127 4.25 1.61 -18.17
C PRO A 127 5.73 1.99 -18.27
N LEU A 128 6.55 1.46 -17.38
CA LEU A 128 8.01 1.54 -17.55
C LEU A 128 8.43 0.88 -18.87
N PRO A 129 9.59 1.24 -19.45
CA PRO A 129 10.14 0.53 -20.62
C PRO A 129 10.37 -0.95 -20.34
N GLU A 130 10.23 -1.80 -21.34
CA GLU A 130 10.62 -3.20 -21.23
C GLU A 130 12.11 -3.34 -20.80
N PRO A 131 12.44 -4.29 -19.95
CA PRO A 131 11.63 -5.39 -19.39
C PRO A 131 10.87 -5.04 -18.08
N TYR A 132 10.81 -3.78 -17.69
CA TYR A 132 10.26 -3.31 -16.40
C TYR A 132 8.78 -2.91 -16.48
N ASP A 133 8.08 -3.28 -17.55
CA ASP A 133 6.67 -2.94 -17.80
C ASP A 133 5.67 -3.89 -17.11
N CYS A 134 6.17 -4.83 -16.32
CA CYS A 134 5.39 -5.85 -15.62
C CYS A 134 5.93 -6.12 -14.21
N PHE A 135 5.13 -6.79 -13.39
CA PHE A 135 5.61 -7.29 -12.10
C PHE A 135 6.50 -8.51 -12.29
N PRO A 136 7.63 -8.61 -11.56
CA PRO A 136 8.63 -9.63 -11.80
C PRO A 136 8.16 -11.07 -11.56
N ASP A 137 7.24 -11.27 -10.63
CA ASP A 137 6.74 -12.60 -10.24
C ASP A 137 5.67 -13.16 -11.17
N THR A 138 4.86 -12.31 -11.77
CA THR A 138 3.73 -12.72 -12.60
C THR A 138 3.92 -12.44 -14.09
N SER A 139 4.87 -11.59 -14.45
CA SER A 139 5.05 -11.03 -15.80
C SER A 139 3.76 -10.38 -16.35
N ALA A 140 2.83 -10.01 -15.46
CA ALA A 140 1.58 -9.38 -15.84
C ALA A 140 1.80 -7.91 -16.17
N LYS A 141 1.27 -7.47 -17.33
CA LYS A 141 1.35 -6.07 -17.73
C LYS A 141 0.52 -5.20 -16.79
N VAL A 142 1.13 -4.11 -16.33
CA VAL A 142 0.57 -3.21 -15.30
C VAL A 142 -0.62 -2.41 -15.81
N LEU A 143 -0.49 -1.82 -16.99
CA LEU A 143 -1.60 -1.19 -17.66
C LEU A 143 -2.26 -2.27 -18.51
N GLY A 144 -3.36 -2.84 -18.02
CA GLY A 144 -4.07 -3.92 -18.70
C GLY A 144 -4.29 -3.59 -20.19
N ALA A 145 -4.09 -4.57 -21.05
CA ALA A 145 -4.43 -4.42 -22.44
C ALA A 145 -5.90 -4.00 -22.52
N LYS A 146 -6.23 -2.96 -23.31
CA LYS A 146 -7.61 -2.72 -23.72
C LYS A 146 -8.04 -4.01 -24.42
N SER A 147 -8.68 -4.91 -23.67
CA SER A 147 -9.14 -6.16 -24.25
C SER A 147 -10.24 -5.81 -25.25
N GLY A 148 -9.97 -5.99 -26.51
CA GLY A 148 -11.01 -6.02 -27.56
C GLY A 148 -11.92 -7.24 -27.45
N LEU A 149 -11.88 -7.94 -26.32
CA LEU A 149 -12.74 -9.08 -26.05
C LEU A 149 -14.10 -8.60 -25.55
N PRO A 150 -15.21 -9.00 -26.20
CA PRO A 150 -16.57 -8.60 -25.82
C PRO A 150 -17.08 -9.30 -24.54
N PHE A 151 -16.18 -9.79 -23.69
CA PHE A 151 -16.56 -10.42 -22.44
C PHE A 151 -16.67 -9.37 -21.33
N LYS A 152 -17.88 -9.14 -20.86
CA LYS A 152 -18.08 -8.69 -19.49
C LYS A 152 -17.66 -9.86 -18.61
N LEU A 153 -16.58 -9.67 -17.84
CA LEU A 153 -16.22 -10.63 -16.80
C LEU A 153 -17.45 -10.87 -15.91
N PRO A 154 -17.78 -12.14 -15.60
CA PRO A 154 -18.87 -12.42 -14.69
C PRO A 154 -18.65 -11.68 -13.37
N MET A 155 -19.69 -11.05 -12.80
CA MET A 155 -19.59 -10.32 -11.53
C MET A 155 -18.92 -11.10 -10.39
N LYS A 156 -18.90 -12.43 -10.47
CA LYS A 156 -18.20 -13.30 -9.52
C LYS A 156 -16.66 -13.24 -9.60
N LEU A 157 -16.09 -12.72 -10.68
CA LEU A 157 -14.64 -12.58 -10.88
C LEU A 157 -14.15 -11.15 -10.71
N THR A 158 -15.04 -10.19 -10.46
CA THR A 158 -14.73 -8.77 -10.23
C THR A 158 -14.79 -8.39 -8.74
N THR A 159 -14.81 -9.35 -7.86
CA THR A 159 -14.90 -9.14 -6.40
C THR A 159 -13.61 -9.53 -5.70
#